data_f845164652417bff9badf62d3b92d5f6
#
_entry.id   f845164652417bff9badf62d3b92d5f6
#
_cell.length_a   1.000
_cell.length_b   1.000
_cell.length_c   1.000
_cell.angle_alpha   90.00
_cell.angle_beta   90.00
_cell.angle_gamma   90.00
#
_symmetry.space_group_name_H-M   'P 1'
#
loop_
_entity.id
_entity.type
_entity.pdbx_description
1 polymer ?
#
loop_
_entity_poly.entity_id
_entity_poly.type
_entity_poly.pdbx_seq_one_letter_code
_entity_poly.pdbx_strand_id
1 'polypeptide(L)'
;MKLSKLSETGLSQLIGTVQLVLIIFLIGYVLNLNTQLSRINKKLAGITTAGKKTPDRVVINPDKQSPVLGPDDATVTMTIFSDFECSFCNVFATEIFPALKSKYVDKGLIKVNFRHLPLAFHKNALMAAEASACANEQGKFWDLHDYLFKNQSMLSAPLIDQWASTNKLDTARFKGCIIDHRYKSKIEKDIAEAKLAGLEGTPAIVINGQLTMGARTYEHFADLIDKELLKACTDCKI
;
A
#
# COMPACT_ATOMS: atom_id res chain seq x y z
N MET A 1 -0.04 89.68 0.53
CA MET A 1 -0.48 88.46 -0.21
C MET A 1 0.77 87.55 -0.55
N LYS A 2 1.57 87.20 0.47
CA LYS A 2 2.81 86.35 0.25
C LYS A 2 3.05 85.29 1.34
N LEU A 3 2.23 85.15 2.36
CA LEU A 3 2.43 84.22 3.47
C LEU A 3 1.68 82.88 3.31
N SER A 4 0.67 82.82 2.43
CA SER A 4 -0.12 81.56 2.22
C SER A 4 0.56 80.58 1.26
N LYS A 5 1.42 80.98 0.35
CA LYS A 5 2.10 80.08 -0.61
C LYS A 5 3.28 79.28 -0.02
N LEU A 6 3.87 79.79 1.08
CA LEU A 6 4.99 79.08 1.75
C LEU A 6 4.55 77.90 2.61
N SER A 7 3.26 77.84 3.05
CA SER A 7 2.73 76.77 3.84
C SER A 7 2.30 75.53 2.98
N GLU A 8 1.83 75.80 1.77
CA GLU A 8 1.39 74.70 0.85
C GLU A 8 2.57 73.91 0.28
N THR A 9 3.67 74.58 -0.03
CA THR A 9 4.90 73.89 -0.52
C THR A 9 5.56 73.06 0.57
N GLY A 10 5.56 73.51 1.82
CA GLY A 10 6.11 72.76 2.93
C GLY A 10 5.25 71.50 3.27
N LEU A 11 3.95 71.65 3.20
CA LEU A 11 3.02 70.56 3.46
C LEU A 11 3.09 69.48 2.38
N SER A 12 3.20 69.83 1.10
CA SER A 12 3.32 68.89 0.01
C SER A 12 4.67 68.11 0.03
N GLN A 13 5.76 68.78 0.43
CA GLN A 13 7.04 68.11 0.64
C GLN A 13 7.01 67.17 1.83
N LEU A 14 6.35 67.51 2.92
CA LEU A 14 6.19 66.65 4.09
C LEU A 14 5.38 65.41 3.75
N ILE A 15 4.28 65.55 3.00
CA ILE A 15 3.43 64.42 2.54
C ILE A 15 4.28 63.50 1.62
N GLY A 16 5.04 64.06 0.69
CA GLY A 16 5.91 63.27 -0.20
C GLY A 16 6.98 62.47 0.55
N THR A 17 7.58 63.06 1.60
CA THR A 17 8.60 62.35 2.40
C THR A 17 7.96 61.22 3.24
N VAL A 18 6.78 61.46 3.83
CA VAL A 18 6.04 60.42 4.59
C VAL A 18 5.64 59.28 3.66
N GLN A 19 5.14 59.56 2.46
CA GLN A 19 4.81 58.55 1.47
C GLN A 19 6.03 57.73 1.06
N LEU A 20 7.18 58.35 0.82
CA LEU A 20 8.42 57.65 0.47
C LEU A 20 8.88 56.71 1.57
N VAL A 21 8.83 57.16 2.82
CA VAL A 21 9.16 56.31 3.98
C VAL A 21 8.23 55.10 4.11
N LEU A 22 6.93 55.35 3.93
CA LEU A 22 5.95 54.22 3.95
C LEU A 22 6.16 53.22 2.84
N ILE A 23 6.54 53.67 1.62
CA ILE A 23 6.87 52.79 0.51
C ILE A 23 8.14 51.95 0.81
N ILE A 24 9.15 52.55 1.39
CA ILE A 24 10.39 51.83 1.79
C ILE A 24 10.07 50.79 2.85
N PHE A 25 9.24 51.12 3.85
CA PHE A 25 8.81 50.15 4.85
C PHE A 25 8.01 49.00 4.24
N LEU A 26 7.07 49.29 3.32
CA LEU A 26 6.29 48.27 2.62
C LEU A 26 7.18 47.35 1.77
N ILE A 27 8.13 47.91 1.05
CA ILE A 27 9.11 47.11 0.26
C ILE A 27 9.92 46.20 1.21
N GLY A 28 10.44 46.74 2.31
CA GLY A 28 11.18 45.96 3.30
C GLY A 28 10.32 44.82 3.90
N TYR A 29 9.04 45.10 4.19
CA TYR A 29 8.09 44.10 4.70
C TYR A 29 7.83 42.99 3.66
N VAL A 30 7.60 43.37 2.39
CA VAL A 30 7.36 42.39 1.30
C VAL A 30 8.62 41.52 1.06
N LEU A 31 9.80 42.10 1.10
CA LEU A 31 11.06 41.35 0.98
C LEU A 31 11.25 40.36 2.15
N ASN A 32 10.90 40.81 3.37
CA ASN A 32 10.91 39.91 4.54
C ASN A 32 9.92 38.76 4.40
N LEU A 33 8.68 39.02 3.96
CA LEU A 33 7.69 37.98 3.68
C LEU A 33 8.17 36.99 2.62
N ASN A 34 8.76 37.45 1.53
CA ASN A 34 9.31 36.58 0.50
C ASN A 34 10.46 35.69 1.01
N THR A 35 11.31 36.21 1.89
CA THR A 35 12.37 35.39 2.52
C THR A 35 11.79 34.34 3.46
N GLN A 36 10.75 34.67 4.23
CA GLN A 36 10.05 33.71 5.09
C GLN A 36 9.34 32.63 4.26
N LEU A 37 8.67 33.01 3.19
CA LEU A 37 8.00 32.08 2.27
C LEU A 37 9.01 31.11 1.62
N SER A 38 10.16 31.64 1.18
CA SER A 38 11.24 30.84 0.64
C SER A 38 11.79 29.81 1.65
N ARG A 39 11.95 30.21 2.92
CA ARG A 39 12.37 29.31 4.00
C ARG A 39 11.35 28.22 4.28
N ILE A 40 10.05 28.57 4.28
CA ILE A 40 8.96 27.60 4.45
C ILE A 40 8.92 26.63 3.27
N ASN A 41 8.99 27.14 2.04
CA ASN A 41 9.01 26.29 0.85
C ASN A 41 10.22 25.34 0.83
N LYS A 42 11.42 25.80 1.28
CA LYS A 42 12.59 24.94 1.41
C LYS A 42 12.42 23.86 2.50
N LYS A 43 11.76 24.20 3.62
CA LYS A 43 11.41 23.20 4.64
C LYS A 43 10.36 22.21 4.15
N LEU A 44 9.32 22.67 3.45
CA LEU A 44 8.32 21.77 2.83
C LEU A 44 8.97 20.86 1.76
N ALA A 45 9.82 21.40 0.90
CA ALA A 45 10.56 20.59 -0.08
C ALA A 45 11.44 19.53 0.60
N GLY A 46 12.06 19.84 1.76
CA GLY A 46 12.80 18.87 2.56
C GLY A 46 11.92 17.79 3.20
N ILE A 47 10.65 18.11 3.52
CA ILE A 47 9.68 17.15 4.05
C ILE A 47 9.13 16.26 2.92
N THR A 48 8.87 16.81 1.73
CA THR A 48 8.37 16.06 0.58
C THR A 48 9.45 15.17 -0.07
N THR A 49 10.73 15.50 0.06
CA THR A 49 11.84 14.64 -0.39
C THR A 49 12.27 13.61 0.66
N ALA A 50 11.82 13.73 1.91
CA ALA A 50 11.95 12.70 2.93
C ALA A 50 10.83 11.64 2.86
N GLY A 51 10.12 11.52 1.74
CA GLY A 51 9.33 10.34 1.42
C GLY A 51 10.27 9.14 1.52
N LYS A 52 10.10 8.33 2.56
CA LYS A 52 10.84 7.09 2.81
C LYS A 52 10.77 6.26 1.52
N LYS A 53 11.84 6.27 0.72
CA LYS A 53 11.89 5.50 -0.51
C LYS A 53 11.63 4.05 -0.12
N THR A 54 10.50 3.50 -0.56
CA THR A 54 10.21 2.08 -0.35
C THR A 54 11.39 1.29 -0.90
N PRO A 55 12.01 0.39 -0.15
CA PRO A 55 13.18 -0.33 -0.62
C PRO A 55 12.82 -1.16 -1.86
N ASP A 56 13.67 -1.14 -2.87
CA ASP A 56 13.47 -1.95 -4.09
C ASP A 56 13.58 -3.46 -3.81
N ARG A 57 14.22 -3.81 -2.69
CA ARG A 57 14.35 -5.19 -2.20
C ARG A 57 14.03 -5.28 -0.71
N VAL A 58 13.25 -6.30 -0.36
CA VAL A 58 12.82 -6.59 1.01
C VAL A 58 13.04 -8.08 1.33
N VAL A 59 13.27 -8.37 2.60
CA VAL A 59 13.33 -9.75 3.09
C VAL A 59 11.99 -10.07 3.74
N ILE A 60 11.31 -11.10 3.23
CA ILE A 60 10.09 -11.65 3.82
C ILE A 60 10.41 -13.04 4.35
N ASN A 61 10.13 -13.26 5.62
CA ASN A 61 10.42 -14.54 6.25
C ASN A 61 9.41 -15.62 5.82
N PRO A 62 9.86 -16.86 5.62
CA PRO A 62 8.95 -17.98 5.39
C PRO A 62 7.98 -18.13 6.57
N ASP A 63 6.70 -18.36 6.25
CA ASP A 63 5.68 -18.62 7.25
C ASP A 63 4.80 -19.80 6.85
N LYS A 64 4.89 -20.88 7.63
CA LYS A 64 4.17 -22.13 7.39
C LYS A 64 2.65 -22.03 7.59
N GLN A 65 2.17 -20.98 8.25
CA GLN A 65 0.74 -20.74 8.45
C GLN A 65 0.10 -19.95 7.31
N SER A 66 0.93 -19.42 6.40
CA SER A 66 0.44 -18.68 5.23
C SER A 66 -0.15 -19.61 4.19
N PRO A 67 -1.26 -19.22 3.56
CA PRO A 67 -1.79 -19.94 2.41
C PRO A 67 -0.79 -19.96 1.24
N VAL A 68 -0.63 -21.12 0.64
CA VAL A 68 0.34 -21.34 -0.44
C VAL A 68 -0.35 -21.90 -1.68
N LEU A 69 0.13 -21.52 -2.86
CA LEU A 69 -0.12 -22.17 -4.15
C LEU A 69 1.20 -22.52 -4.83
N GLY A 70 1.20 -23.60 -5.58
CA GLY A 70 2.40 -24.09 -6.26
C GLY A 70 3.26 -24.99 -5.38
N PRO A 71 4.36 -25.53 -5.93
CA PRO A 71 5.21 -26.48 -5.23
C PRO A 71 6.08 -25.80 -4.16
N ASP A 72 6.32 -26.52 -3.07
CA ASP A 72 7.11 -25.99 -1.95
C ASP A 72 8.58 -25.75 -2.29
N ASP A 73 9.12 -26.50 -3.24
CA ASP A 73 10.50 -26.45 -3.72
C ASP A 73 10.73 -25.48 -4.90
N ALA A 74 9.69 -24.70 -5.28
CA ALA A 74 9.86 -23.70 -6.32
C ALA A 74 10.93 -22.67 -5.95
N THR A 75 11.86 -22.43 -6.88
CA THR A 75 12.99 -21.49 -6.71
C THR A 75 12.56 -20.02 -6.70
N VAL A 76 11.40 -19.72 -7.28
CA VAL A 76 10.83 -18.37 -7.29
C VAL A 76 9.59 -18.34 -6.40
N THR A 77 9.60 -17.42 -5.43
CA THR A 77 8.48 -17.18 -4.52
C THR A 77 7.90 -15.81 -4.75
N MET A 78 6.58 -15.75 -4.98
CA MET A 78 5.79 -14.52 -4.99
C MET A 78 5.03 -14.42 -3.66
N THR A 79 5.33 -13.42 -2.84
CA THR A 79 4.56 -13.12 -1.62
C THR A 79 3.64 -11.94 -1.89
N ILE A 80 2.34 -12.11 -1.62
CA ILE A 80 1.28 -11.13 -1.85
C ILE A 80 0.77 -10.65 -0.49
N PHE A 81 1.05 -9.40 -0.13
CA PHE A 81 0.39 -8.72 0.98
C PHE A 81 -0.87 -8.03 0.47
N SER A 82 -2.02 -8.43 1.01
CA SER A 82 -3.32 -8.04 0.44
C SER A 82 -4.38 -7.77 1.50
N ASP A 83 -5.39 -7.01 1.07
CA ASP A 83 -6.55 -6.60 1.86
C ASP A 83 -7.82 -6.83 1.03
N PHE A 84 -8.79 -7.54 1.58
CA PHE A 84 -10.02 -7.92 0.88
C PHE A 84 -10.99 -6.75 0.60
N GLU A 85 -10.81 -5.59 1.23
CA GLU A 85 -11.57 -4.36 0.92
C GLU A 85 -10.82 -3.39 0.01
N CYS A 86 -9.53 -3.63 -0.27
CA CYS A 86 -8.74 -2.75 -1.12
C CYS A 86 -9.10 -2.93 -2.60
N SER A 87 -9.51 -1.86 -3.28
CA SER A 87 -9.87 -1.88 -4.69
C SER A 87 -8.72 -2.29 -5.62
N PHE A 88 -7.50 -1.86 -5.32
CA PHE A 88 -6.32 -2.29 -6.09
C PHE A 88 -5.97 -3.77 -5.85
N CYS A 89 -6.25 -4.32 -4.66
CA CYS A 89 -6.13 -5.76 -4.42
C CYS A 89 -7.17 -6.54 -5.24
N ASN A 90 -8.37 -6.00 -5.40
CA ASN A 90 -9.38 -6.59 -6.26
C ASN A 90 -8.89 -6.66 -7.72
N VAL A 91 -8.41 -5.55 -8.28
CA VAL A 91 -7.85 -5.52 -9.64
C VAL A 91 -6.73 -6.54 -9.80
N PHE A 92 -5.81 -6.62 -8.84
CA PHE A 92 -4.76 -7.62 -8.89
C PHE A 92 -5.31 -9.05 -8.87
N ALA A 93 -6.21 -9.36 -7.95
CA ALA A 93 -6.74 -10.70 -7.75
C ALA A 93 -7.65 -11.19 -8.90
N THR A 94 -8.41 -10.27 -9.52
CA THR A 94 -9.43 -10.66 -10.53
C THR A 94 -8.97 -10.47 -11.98
N GLU A 95 -8.04 -9.55 -12.24
CA GLU A 95 -7.64 -9.21 -13.61
C GLU A 95 -6.20 -9.64 -13.94
N ILE A 96 -5.28 -9.63 -12.95
CA ILE A 96 -3.85 -9.85 -13.19
C ILE A 96 -3.42 -11.25 -12.74
N PHE A 97 -3.72 -11.59 -11.49
CA PHE A 97 -3.27 -12.84 -10.88
C PHE A 97 -3.76 -14.11 -11.60
N PRO A 98 -4.98 -14.21 -12.16
CA PRO A 98 -5.42 -15.42 -12.88
C PRO A 98 -4.51 -15.78 -14.05
N ALA A 99 -4.03 -14.80 -14.82
CA ALA A 99 -3.11 -15.04 -15.93
C ALA A 99 -1.72 -15.46 -15.44
N LEU A 100 -1.20 -14.84 -14.36
CA LEU A 100 0.05 -15.24 -13.72
C LEU A 100 -0.06 -16.65 -13.14
N LYS A 101 -1.17 -16.97 -12.47
CA LYS A 101 -1.44 -18.31 -11.94
C LYS A 101 -1.38 -19.36 -13.03
N SER A 102 -2.12 -19.17 -14.12
CA SER A 102 -2.18 -20.10 -15.24
C SER A 102 -0.83 -20.30 -15.93
N LYS A 103 -0.04 -19.22 -16.09
CA LYS A 103 1.25 -19.28 -16.79
C LYS A 103 2.36 -19.88 -15.93
N TYR A 104 2.39 -19.59 -14.62
CA TYR A 104 3.53 -19.90 -13.76
C TYR A 104 3.20 -20.88 -12.63
N VAL A 105 2.12 -20.63 -11.86
CA VAL A 105 1.78 -21.43 -10.67
C VAL A 105 1.28 -22.81 -11.07
N ASP A 106 0.32 -22.88 -12.00
CA ASP A 106 -0.30 -24.14 -12.44
C ASP A 106 0.69 -25.02 -13.23
N LYS A 107 1.82 -24.43 -13.69
CA LYS A 107 2.94 -25.16 -14.30
C LYS A 107 4.03 -25.54 -13.31
N GLY A 108 3.85 -25.22 -12.03
CA GLY A 108 4.83 -25.54 -11.00
C GLY A 108 6.12 -24.70 -11.03
N LEU A 109 6.15 -23.58 -11.77
CA LEU A 109 7.34 -22.76 -11.94
C LEU A 109 7.62 -21.85 -10.75
N ILE A 110 6.56 -21.39 -10.06
CA ILE A 110 6.67 -20.51 -8.91
C ILE A 110 5.76 -20.98 -7.77
N LYS A 111 6.12 -20.55 -6.58
CA LYS A 111 5.29 -20.63 -5.37
C LYS A 111 4.70 -19.27 -5.03
N VAL A 112 3.43 -19.25 -4.62
CA VAL A 112 2.75 -18.03 -4.13
C VAL A 112 2.43 -18.19 -2.67
N ASN A 113 2.80 -17.19 -1.85
CA ASN A 113 2.41 -17.07 -0.45
C ASN A 113 1.47 -15.87 -0.30
N PHE A 114 0.40 -16.05 0.47
CA PHE A 114 -0.50 -14.95 0.80
C PHE A 114 -0.25 -14.47 2.24
N ARG A 115 -0.18 -13.14 2.42
CA ARG A 115 -0.04 -12.45 3.69
C ARG A 115 -1.18 -11.45 3.88
N HIS A 116 -1.76 -11.45 5.05
CA HIS A 116 -2.83 -10.52 5.39
C HIS A 116 -2.26 -9.15 5.75
N LEU A 117 -2.77 -8.11 5.09
CA LEU A 117 -2.45 -6.72 5.45
C LEU A 117 -3.74 -5.88 5.45
N PRO A 118 -4.69 -6.19 6.37
CA PRO A 118 -5.91 -5.40 6.51
C PRO A 118 -5.57 -3.98 6.95
N LEU A 119 -5.98 -2.99 6.15
CA LEU A 119 -5.73 -1.59 6.42
C LEU A 119 -6.74 -1.06 7.45
N ALA A 120 -6.29 -0.26 8.41
CA ALA A 120 -7.11 0.15 9.55
C ALA A 120 -8.38 0.96 9.20
N PHE A 121 -8.41 1.61 8.02
CA PHE A 121 -9.56 2.34 7.53
C PHE A 121 -10.58 1.47 6.76
N HIS A 122 -10.28 0.21 6.50
CA HIS A 122 -11.18 -0.76 5.90
C HIS A 122 -11.93 -1.54 6.98
N LYS A 123 -13.25 -1.34 7.05
CA LYS A 123 -14.08 -1.81 8.18
C LYS A 123 -14.19 -3.33 8.29
N ASN A 124 -14.24 -4.03 7.15
CA ASN A 124 -14.45 -5.47 7.08
C ASN A 124 -13.16 -6.24 6.77
N ALA A 125 -12.06 -5.57 6.51
CA ALA A 125 -10.81 -6.20 6.07
C ALA A 125 -10.25 -7.19 7.10
N LEU A 126 -10.24 -6.83 8.39
CA LEU A 126 -9.78 -7.72 9.45
C LEU A 126 -10.67 -8.97 9.59
N MET A 127 -11.99 -8.78 9.58
CA MET A 127 -12.96 -9.89 9.61
C MET A 127 -12.76 -10.85 8.43
N ALA A 128 -12.58 -10.31 7.22
CA ALA A 128 -12.35 -11.11 6.03
C ALA A 128 -11.00 -11.84 6.08
N ALA A 129 -9.96 -11.20 6.63
CA ALA A 129 -8.67 -11.83 6.86
C ALA A 129 -8.77 -13.00 7.84
N GLU A 130 -9.43 -12.83 9.00
CA GLU A 130 -9.65 -13.91 9.97
C GLU A 130 -10.46 -15.05 9.35
N ALA A 131 -11.56 -14.74 8.65
CA ALA A 131 -12.39 -15.75 8.02
C ALA A 131 -11.62 -16.56 6.96
N SER A 132 -10.84 -15.89 6.11
CA SER A 132 -10.06 -16.57 5.07
C SER A 132 -8.93 -17.44 5.68
N ALA A 133 -8.30 -17.00 6.76
CA ALA A 133 -7.35 -17.79 7.52
C ALA A 133 -8.03 -19.02 8.18
N CYS A 134 -9.25 -18.87 8.70
CA CYS A 134 -10.03 -20.01 9.22
C CYS A 134 -10.43 -20.99 8.11
N ALA A 135 -10.75 -20.50 6.91
CA ALA A 135 -11.01 -21.36 5.76
C ALA A 135 -9.77 -22.15 5.33
N ASN A 136 -8.56 -21.60 5.54
CA ASN A 136 -7.29 -22.28 5.25
C ASN A 136 -7.11 -23.56 6.08
N GLU A 137 -7.62 -23.64 7.31
CA GLU A 137 -7.60 -24.88 8.12
C GLU A 137 -8.31 -26.06 7.46
N GLN A 138 -9.18 -25.77 6.50
CA GLN A 138 -9.96 -26.75 5.76
C GLN A 138 -9.59 -26.80 4.28
N GLY A 139 -8.42 -26.22 3.92
CA GLY A 139 -7.91 -26.18 2.54
C GLY A 139 -8.74 -25.32 1.59
N LYS A 140 -9.53 -24.36 2.14
CA LYS A 140 -10.49 -23.55 1.39
C LYS A 140 -10.13 -22.06 1.32
N PHE A 141 -8.86 -21.72 1.58
CA PHE A 141 -8.41 -20.33 1.53
C PHE A 141 -8.66 -19.71 0.14
N TRP A 142 -8.13 -20.34 -0.91
CA TRP A 142 -8.15 -19.77 -2.26
C TRP A 142 -9.56 -19.71 -2.84
N ASP A 143 -10.43 -20.70 -2.50
CA ASP A 143 -11.83 -20.66 -2.89
C ASP A 143 -12.56 -19.46 -2.26
N LEU A 144 -12.29 -19.18 -0.96
CA LEU A 144 -12.86 -18.02 -0.28
C LEU A 144 -12.22 -16.71 -0.75
N HIS A 145 -10.91 -16.68 -0.98
CA HIS A 145 -10.20 -15.55 -1.54
C HIS A 145 -10.86 -15.05 -2.82
N ASP A 146 -11.05 -15.94 -3.79
CA ASP A 146 -11.63 -15.59 -5.08
C ASP A 146 -13.08 -15.13 -4.94
N TYR A 147 -13.83 -15.77 -4.03
CA TYR A 147 -15.21 -15.38 -3.74
C TYR A 147 -15.31 -13.99 -3.11
N LEU A 148 -14.44 -13.67 -2.14
CA LEU A 148 -14.44 -12.38 -1.46
C LEU A 148 -14.10 -11.23 -2.43
N PHE A 149 -13.07 -11.40 -3.26
CA PHE A 149 -12.74 -10.37 -4.25
C PHE A 149 -13.82 -10.20 -5.30
N LYS A 150 -14.43 -11.29 -5.78
CA LYS A 150 -15.55 -11.23 -6.73
C LYS A 150 -16.77 -10.50 -6.15
N ASN A 151 -16.97 -10.57 -4.83
CA ASN A 151 -18.11 -9.97 -4.14
C ASN A 151 -17.69 -8.81 -3.21
N GLN A 152 -16.57 -8.15 -3.51
CA GLN A 152 -15.94 -7.17 -2.62
C GLN A 152 -16.91 -6.05 -2.17
N SER A 153 -17.75 -5.55 -3.06
CA SER A 153 -18.73 -4.49 -2.75
C SER A 153 -19.80 -4.91 -1.73
N MET A 154 -19.99 -6.22 -1.52
CA MET A 154 -20.97 -6.81 -0.57
C MET A 154 -20.30 -7.42 0.64
N LEU A 155 -18.99 -7.21 0.82
CA LEU A 155 -18.19 -7.84 1.88
C LEU A 155 -18.80 -7.61 3.27
N SER A 156 -19.22 -8.70 3.91
CA SER A 156 -19.90 -8.69 5.21
C SER A 156 -19.85 -10.08 5.85
N ALA A 157 -20.07 -10.14 7.16
CA ALA A 157 -20.15 -11.43 7.86
C ALA A 157 -21.25 -12.37 7.30
N PRO A 158 -22.48 -11.88 6.98
CA PRO A 158 -23.50 -12.74 6.34
C PRO A 158 -23.05 -13.31 5.00
N LEU A 159 -22.30 -12.55 4.16
CA LEU A 159 -21.77 -13.04 2.89
C LEU A 159 -20.81 -14.23 3.11
N ILE A 160 -19.94 -14.11 4.11
CA ILE A 160 -18.97 -15.16 4.48
C ILE A 160 -19.68 -16.40 5.03
N ASP A 161 -20.67 -16.22 5.89
CA ASP A 161 -21.48 -17.32 6.43
C ASP A 161 -22.25 -18.08 5.35
N GLN A 162 -22.83 -17.35 4.39
CA GLN A 162 -23.50 -17.93 3.24
C GLN A 162 -22.52 -18.76 2.39
N TRP A 163 -21.34 -18.22 2.11
CA TRP A 163 -20.31 -18.92 1.37
C TRP A 163 -19.88 -20.21 2.10
N ALA A 164 -19.62 -20.14 3.40
CA ALA A 164 -19.20 -21.29 4.19
C ALA A 164 -20.24 -22.42 4.18
N SER A 165 -21.53 -22.08 4.24
CA SER A 165 -22.63 -23.06 4.22
C SER A 165 -22.80 -23.78 2.89
N THR A 166 -22.41 -23.11 1.77
CA THR A 166 -22.58 -23.66 0.41
C THR A 166 -21.33 -24.39 -0.11
N ASN A 167 -20.16 -24.19 0.51
CA ASN A 167 -18.87 -24.70 0.01
C ASN A 167 -18.32 -25.91 0.79
N LYS A 168 -19.19 -26.68 1.43
CA LYS A 168 -18.85 -27.95 2.13
C LYS A 168 -17.81 -27.79 3.24
N LEU A 169 -17.77 -26.63 3.92
CA LEU A 169 -16.99 -26.47 5.13
C LEU A 169 -17.71 -27.11 6.33
N ASP A 170 -16.92 -27.58 7.28
CA ASP A 170 -17.42 -27.75 8.64
C ASP A 170 -17.70 -26.35 9.22
N THR A 171 -18.97 -25.95 9.13
CA THR A 171 -19.40 -24.60 9.52
C THR A 171 -19.28 -24.37 11.02
N ALA A 172 -19.37 -25.39 11.85
CA ALA A 172 -19.18 -25.26 13.29
C ALA A 172 -17.73 -24.97 13.63
N ARG A 173 -16.79 -25.71 13.04
CA ARG A 173 -15.36 -25.50 13.18
C ARG A 173 -14.95 -24.14 12.62
N PHE A 174 -15.49 -23.74 11.46
CA PHE A 174 -15.21 -22.45 10.83
C PHE A 174 -15.67 -21.27 11.70
N LYS A 175 -16.93 -21.31 12.19
CA LYS A 175 -17.48 -20.27 13.08
C LYS A 175 -16.74 -20.22 14.42
N GLY A 176 -16.43 -21.37 15.02
CA GLY A 176 -15.63 -21.43 16.24
C GLY A 176 -14.25 -20.76 16.05
N CYS A 177 -13.58 -21.01 14.92
CA CYS A 177 -12.30 -20.38 14.62
C CYS A 177 -12.39 -18.85 14.55
N ILE A 178 -13.45 -18.30 13.94
CA ILE A 178 -13.68 -16.85 13.83
C ILE A 178 -14.01 -16.25 15.21
N ILE A 179 -14.90 -16.88 15.99
CA ILE A 179 -15.32 -16.43 17.32
C ILE A 179 -14.13 -16.42 18.29
N ASP A 180 -13.26 -17.42 18.21
CA ASP A 180 -12.05 -17.54 19.04
C ASP A 180 -10.91 -16.63 18.58
N HIS A 181 -11.09 -15.87 17.49
CA HIS A 181 -10.04 -15.05 16.88
C HIS A 181 -8.72 -15.80 16.68
N ARG A 182 -8.79 -17.09 16.29
CA ARG A 182 -7.66 -18.03 16.27
C ARG A 182 -6.48 -17.56 15.45
N TYR A 183 -6.71 -16.78 14.38
CA TYR A 183 -5.69 -16.25 13.50
C TYR A 183 -5.34 -14.78 13.72
N LYS A 184 -5.90 -14.13 14.74
CA LYS A 184 -5.59 -12.72 15.03
C LYS A 184 -4.10 -12.47 15.20
N SER A 185 -3.43 -13.27 16.02
CA SER A 185 -1.97 -13.14 16.26
C SER A 185 -1.15 -13.37 14.98
N LYS A 186 -1.61 -14.27 14.09
CA LYS A 186 -0.98 -14.50 12.79
C LYS A 186 -1.09 -13.26 11.89
N ILE A 187 -2.29 -12.68 11.82
CA ILE A 187 -2.54 -11.47 11.01
C ILE A 187 -1.74 -10.29 11.56
N GLU A 188 -1.68 -10.12 12.87
CA GLU A 188 -0.85 -9.10 13.52
C GLU A 188 0.65 -9.25 13.19
N LYS A 189 1.16 -10.49 13.09
CA LYS A 189 2.52 -10.77 12.64
C LYS A 189 2.73 -10.36 11.18
N ASP A 190 1.78 -10.66 10.30
CA ASP A 190 1.86 -10.23 8.89
C ASP A 190 1.91 -8.70 8.77
N ILE A 191 1.06 -7.99 9.53
CA ILE A 191 1.05 -6.52 9.58
C ILE A 191 2.38 -5.99 10.10
N ALA A 192 2.93 -6.59 11.16
CA ALA A 192 4.21 -6.19 11.73
C ALA A 192 5.36 -6.41 10.74
N GLU A 193 5.40 -7.55 10.04
CA GLU A 193 6.39 -7.84 9.01
C GLU A 193 6.29 -6.85 7.84
N ALA A 194 5.08 -6.57 7.35
CA ALA A 194 4.84 -5.57 6.32
C ALA A 194 5.37 -4.20 6.74
N LYS A 195 5.09 -3.78 7.97
CA LYS A 195 5.57 -2.50 8.52
C LYS A 195 7.10 -2.45 8.62
N LEU A 196 7.74 -3.53 9.07
CA LEU A 196 9.20 -3.62 9.14
C LEU A 196 9.84 -3.56 7.74
N ALA A 197 9.19 -4.19 6.76
CA ALA A 197 9.60 -4.14 5.36
C ALA A 197 9.29 -2.80 4.66
N GLY A 198 8.63 -1.86 5.35
CA GLY A 198 8.27 -0.55 4.80
C GLY A 198 7.10 -0.59 3.80
N LEU A 199 6.23 -1.60 3.89
CA LEU A 199 5.04 -1.71 3.05
C LEU A 199 3.93 -0.83 3.63
N GLU A 200 3.60 0.26 2.94
CA GLU A 200 2.66 1.28 3.45
C GLU A 200 1.25 1.17 2.83
N GLY A 201 1.01 0.15 1.98
CA GLY A 201 -0.27 -0.04 1.30
C GLY A 201 -0.39 -1.40 0.63
N THR A 202 -1.55 -1.64 0.03
CA THR A 202 -1.90 -2.90 -0.65
C THR A 202 -2.38 -2.66 -2.08
N PRO A 203 -2.21 -3.66 -2.98
CA PRO A 203 -1.40 -4.84 -2.77
C PRO A 203 0.10 -4.51 -2.76
N ALA A 204 0.90 -5.25 -1.96
CA ALA A 204 2.34 -5.25 -2.07
C ALA A 204 2.80 -6.65 -2.49
N ILE A 205 3.49 -6.76 -3.59
CA ILE A 205 3.92 -8.02 -4.17
C ILE A 205 5.45 -8.10 -4.10
N VAL A 206 5.96 -9.16 -3.49
CA VAL A 206 7.41 -9.42 -3.37
C VAL A 206 7.76 -10.68 -4.13
N ILE A 207 8.60 -10.57 -5.17
CA ILE A 207 9.08 -11.70 -5.98
C ILE A 207 10.57 -11.87 -5.69
N ASN A 208 10.95 -12.93 -4.97
CA ASN A 208 12.33 -13.19 -4.53
C ASN A 208 13.02 -11.94 -3.96
N GLY A 209 12.29 -11.17 -3.14
CA GLY A 209 12.79 -9.96 -2.51
C GLY A 209 12.59 -8.67 -3.34
N GLN A 210 12.24 -8.73 -4.61
CA GLN A 210 11.92 -7.55 -5.41
C GLN A 210 10.50 -7.07 -5.08
N LEU A 211 10.37 -5.87 -4.55
CA LEU A 211 9.10 -5.28 -4.13
C LEU A 211 8.44 -4.50 -5.27
N THR A 212 7.16 -4.76 -5.47
CA THR A 212 6.26 -3.96 -6.31
C THR A 212 5.05 -3.52 -5.50
N MET A 213 4.81 -2.22 -5.44
CA MET A 213 3.62 -1.64 -4.80
C MET A 213 2.50 -1.41 -5.83
N GLY A 214 1.28 -1.80 -5.45
CA GLY A 214 0.07 -1.64 -6.26
C GLY A 214 -0.12 -2.71 -7.34
N ALA A 215 -1.29 -2.69 -7.96
CA ALA A 215 -1.66 -3.56 -9.07
C ALA A 215 -1.02 -3.03 -10.37
N ARG A 216 0.22 -3.42 -10.64
CA ARG A 216 0.89 -3.16 -11.92
C ARG A 216 0.35 -4.09 -13.00
N THR A 217 0.75 -3.87 -14.26
CA THR A 217 0.28 -4.70 -15.37
C THR A 217 0.77 -6.15 -15.27
N TYR A 218 0.10 -7.04 -15.97
CA TYR A 218 0.53 -8.44 -16.10
C TYR A 218 1.98 -8.55 -16.59
N GLU A 219 2.35 -7.78 -17.60
CA GLU A 219 3.68 -7.79 -18.21
C GLU A 219 4.76 -7.43 -17.19
N HIS A 220 4.49 -6.45 -16.32
CA HIS A 220 5.42 -6.08 -15.27
C HIS A 220 5.76 -7.25 -14.34
N PHE A 221 4.75 -7.99 -13.88
CA PHE A 221 4.97 -9.14 -13.01
C PHE A 221 5.58 -10.33 -13.77
N ALA A 222 5.13 -10.56 -15.00
CA ALA A 222 5.69 -11.61 -15.86
C ALA A 222 7.19 -11.39 -16.11
N ASP A 223 7.60 -10.18 -16.42
CA ASP A 223 9.02 -9.82 -16.61
C ASP A 223 9.87 -10.05 -15.35
N LEU A 224 9.32 -9.73 -14.16
CA LEU A 224 10.01 -9.98 -12.90
C LEU A 224 10.15 -11.48 -12.62
N ILE A 225 9.09 -12.25 -12.82
CA ILE A 225 9.12 -13.71 -12.64
C ILE A 225 10.10 -14.35 -13.61
N ASP A 226 10.01 -14.02 -14.91
CA ASP A 226 10.86 -14.59 -15.96
C ASP A 226 12.35 -14.30 -15.68
N LYS A 227 12.69 -13.08 -15.19
CA LYS A 227 14.06 -12.73 -14.77
C LYS A 227 14.54 -13.56 -13.57
N GLU A 228 13.70 -13.79 -12.58
CA GLU A 228 14.09 -14.60 -11.41
C GLU A 228 14.22 -16.11 -11.76
N LEU A 229 13.37 -16.61 -12.64
CA LEU A 229 13.49 -17.99 -13.17
C LEU A 229 14.79 -18.18 -13.95
N LEU A 230 15.18 -17.20 -14.78
CA LEU A 230 16.45 -17.27 -15.52
C LEU A 230 17.66 -17.27 -14.58
N LYS A 231 17.66 -16.48 -13.51
CA LYS A 231 18.73 -16.49 -12.50
C LYS A 231 18.84 -17.86 -11.84
N ALA A 232 17.72 -18.43 -11.39
CA ALA A 232 17.70 -19.73 -10.76
C ALA A 232 18.23 -20.84 -11.70
N CYS A 233 18.00 -20.74 -13.02
CA CYS A 233 18.51 -21.68 -14.01
C CYS A 233 20.02 -21.52 -14.26
N THR A 234 20.58 -20.30 -14.17
CA THR A 234 22.03 -20.06 -14.31
C THR A 234 22.81 -20.56 -13.10
N ASP A 235 22.22 -20.53 -11.90
CA ASP A 235 22.82 -21.03 -10.66
C ASP A 235 22.79 -22.59 -10.58
N CYS A 236 22.02 -23.26 -11.44
CA CYS A 236 21.98 -24.72 -11.55
C CYS A 236 23.12 -25.32 -12.40
N LYS A 237 24.01 -24.51 -12.97
CA LYS A 237 25.19 -24.97 -13.70
C LYS A 237 26.42 -25.02 -12.80
N ILE A 238 26.52 -26.08 -12.01
CA ILE A 238 27.81 -26.62 -11.54
C ILE A 238 27.76 -28.14 -11.62
#